data_134d78105953e7cdc78a83ef26fbfce5
#
_entry.id   134d78105953e7cdc78a83ef26fbfce5
#
_cell.length_a   1.000
_cell.length_b   1.000
_cell.length_c   1.000
_cell.angle_alpha   90.00
_cell.angle_beta   90.00
_cell.angle_gamma   90.00
#
_symmetry.space_group_name_H-M   'P 1'
#
loop_
_entity.id
_entity.type
_entity.pdbx_description
1 polymer ?
#
loop_
_entity_poly.entity_id
_entity_poly.type
_entity_poly.pdbx_seq_one_letter_code
_entity_poly.pdbx_strand_id
1 'polypeptide(L)'
;MKKLFAVTTFALMGLALNVQAAEPLKILTWKGYAPQELVDKFEKETGMKVELTFTNNEEMIAKLRATRGAGFDLAQPSQDRISSVQAEYKIYQPMDYNKIKSDQIITSMLEAVKKNTKVGEDSYGVPFCYGTSGLIVNTKLAPEAKDYSALLDEKYSGRISYRLKRPTLIGLAFASGDDPFAKYSDPTAYKALMDSVAEKMIAAKPYVKNYWSNGDALLEMVRSGEVSVAMGWDNGGWKLHGENPDIDFVAPKSGALGWIDTFAIPAKAKNVDGAYQWINFMLRPENAAVFSNTEKYATASKDAGQYLDAEVRDNISRSFTAADIDNIKWYPPVGAEIEQMEGKILDMVKAAN
;
A
#
# COMPACT_ATOMS: atom_id res chain seq x y z
N MET A 1 21.69 -88.00 -2.90
CA MET A 1 22.05 -86.78 -3.56
C MET A 1 20.91 -85.76 -3.42
N LYS A 2 21.01 -84.86 -2.42
CA LYS A 2 19.98 -83.85 -2.16
C LYS A 2 20.55 -82.51 -2.63
N LYS A 3 19.92 -81.88 -3.64
CA LYS A 3 20.27 -80.55 -4.13
C LYS A 3 19.56 -79.50 -3.28
N LEU A 4 20.35 -78.67 -2.59
CA LEU A 4 19.88 -77.47 -1.91
C LEU A 4 19.70 -76.32 -2.92
N PHE A 5 18.48 -75.78 -3.01
CA PHE A 5 18.25 -74.55 -3.73
C PHE A 5 18.31 -73.36 -2.71
N ALA A 6 19.28 -72.45 -2.90
CA ALA A 6 19.36 -71.19 -2.14
C ALA A 6 18.53 -70.13 -2.88
N VAL A 7 17.48 -69.65 -2.23
CA VAL A 7 16.67 -68.51 -2.69
C VAL A 7 17.26 -67.27 -2.07
N THR A 8 17.88 -66.42 -2.92
CA THR A 8 18.43 -65.12 -2.53
C THR A 8 17.30 -64.07 -2.66
N THR A 9 16.76 -63.65 -1.52
CA THR A 9 15.75 -62.61 -1.45
C THR A 9 16.46 -61.23 -1.52
N PHE A 10 16.29 -60.51 -2.63
CA PHE A 10 16.75 -59.14 -2.76
C PHE A 10 15.72 -58.21 -2.06
N ALA A 11 16.08 -57.65 -0.93
CA ALA A 11 15.31 -56.64 -0.23
C ALA A 11 15.57 -55.27 -0.93
N LEU A 12 14.62 -54.82 -1.74
CA LEU A 12 14.60 -53.41 -2.21
C LEU A 12 14.26 -52.52 -1.00
N MET A 13 15.26 -51.90 -0.40
CA MET A 13 15.09 -50.76 0.51
C MET A 13 14.67 -49.53 -0.34
N GLY A 14 13.36 -49.29 -0.40
CA GLY A 14 12.84 -48.02 -0.96
C GLY A 14 13.25 -46.90 -0.02
N LEU A 15 14.19 -46.03 -0.48
CA LEU A 15 14.43 -44.71 0.10
C LEU A 15 13.16 -43.86 -0.12
N ALA A 16 12.28 -43.87 0.86
CA ALA A 16 11.24 -42.84 0.94
C ALA A 16 11.94 -41.53 1.22
N LEU A 17 12.18 -40.73 0.17
CA LEU A 17 12.51 -39.33 0.29
C LEU A 17 11.32 -38.66 0.99
N ASN A 18 11.46 -38.42 2.29
CA ASN A 18 10.57 -37.53 3.02
C ASN A 18 10.77 -36.13 2.37
N VAL A 19 9.95 -35.82 1.38
CA VAL A 19 9.77 -34.43 0.92
C VAL A 19 9.03 -33.76 2.07
N GLN A 20 9.79 -33.21 3.01
CA GLN A 20 9.24 -32.32 4.03
C GLN A 20 8.64 -31.14 3.28
N ALA A 21 7.33 -31.02 3.29
CA ALA A 21 6.65 -29.88 2.68
C ALA A 21 7.30 -28.59 3.24
N ALA A 22 7.75 -27.73 2.36
CA ALA A 22 8.32 -26.46 2.77
C ALA A 22 7.32 -25.71 3.67
N GLU A 23 7.80 -25.11 4.76
CA GLU A 23 6.92 -24.30 5.61
C GLU A 23 6.25 -23.22 4.75
N PRO A 24 4.94 -22.96 4.93
CA PRO A 24 4.23 -21.97 4.14
C PRO A 24 4.81 -20.57 4.37
N LEU A 25 4.83 -19.75 3.32
CA LEU A 25 5.21 -18.35 3.39
C LEU A 25 4.02 -17.53 3.91
N LYS A 26 4.16 -16.91 5.06
CA LYS A 26 3.11 -16.14 5.73
C LYS A 26 3.29 -14.65 5.46
N ILE A 27 2.37 -14.06 4.69
CA ILE A 27 2.44 -12.68 4.24
C ILE A 27 1.36 -11.83 4.91
N LEU A 28 1.77 -10.74 5.55
CA LEU A 28 0.90 -9.72 6.10
C LEU A 28 0.80 -8.56 5.10
N THR A 29 -0.33 -8.43 4.41
CA THR A 29 -0.44 -7.64 3.20
C THR A 29 -1.78 -6.91 3.07
N TRP A 30 -1.88 -6.05 2.06
CA TRP A 30 -3.13 -5.41 1.66
C TRP A 30 -3.96 -6.33 0.76
N LYS A 31 -5.29 -6.16 0.79
CA LYS A 31 -6.16 -6.84 -0.17
C LYS A 31 -5.79 -6.40 -1.59
N GLY A 32 -5.64 -7.37 -2.48
CA GLY A 32 -5.26 -7.15 -3.88
C GLY A 32 -3.74 -7.22 -4.16
N TYR A 33 -2.86 -7.09 -3.14
CA TYR A 33 -1.40 -7.06 -3.35
C TYR A 33 -0.78 -8.41 -3.74
N ALA A 34 -1.54 -9.48 -3.63
CA ALA A 34 -1.15 -10.81 -4.09
C ALA A 34 -2.32 -11.41 -4.88
N PRO A 35 -2.48 -11.04 -6.19
CA PRO A 35 -3.48 -11.66 -7.06
C PRO A 35 -3.37 -13.19 -7.06
N GLN A 36 -4.50 -13.88 -7.05
CA GLN A 36 -4.52 -15.34 -6.94
C GLN A 36 -3.70 -16.04 -8.03
N GLU A 37 -3.72 -15.50 -9.24
CA GLU A 37 -2.91 -16.01 -10.37
C GLU A 37 -1.41 -16.01 -10.02
N LEU A 38 -0.91 -14.96 -9.36
CA LEU A 38 0.49 -14.87 -8.95
C LEU A 38 0.80 -15.78 -7.77
N VAL A 39 -0.13 -15.97 -6.85
CA VAL A 39 -0.01 -16.95 -5.76
C VAL A 39 0.12 -18.35 -6.33
N ASP A 40 -0.79 -18.75 -7.22
CA ASP A 40 -0.80 -20.07 -7.84
C ASP A 40 0.47 -20.32 -8.66
N LYS A 41 0.94 -19.29 -9.39
CA LYS A 41 2.19 -19.35 -10.17
C LYS A 41 3.41 -19.53 -9.26
N PHE A 42 3.49 -18.76 -8.15
CA PHE A 42 4.58 -18.89 -7.20
C PHE A 42 4.60 -20.26 -6.53
N GLU A 43 3.45 -20.75 -6.05
CA GLU A 43 3.31 -22.07 -5.44
C GLU A 43 3.72 -23.18 -6.42
N LYS A 44 3.36 -23.06 -7.69
CA LYS A 44 3.73 -24.02 -8.74
C LYS A 44 5.23 -24.00 -9.02
N GLU A 45 5.86 -22.81 -9.07
CA GLU A 45 7.28 -22.65 -9.36
C GLU A 45 8.18 -23.13 -8.20
N THR A 46 7.74 -22.91 -6.96
CA THR A 46 8.59 -23.12 -5.77
C THR A 46 8.22 -24.34 -4.94
N GLY A 47 6.99 -24.85 -5.10
CA GLY A 47 6.41 -25.88 -4.21
C GLY A 47 6.02 -25.33 -2.84
N MET A 48 6.19 -24.03 -2.57
CA MET A 48 5.93 -23.39 -1.29
C MET A 48 4.51 -22.81 -1.27
N LYS A 49 3.74 -23.15 -0.24
CA LYS A 49 2.40 -22.59 -0.03
C LYS A 49 2.49 -21.15 0.48
N VAL A 50 1.51 -20.32 0.10
CA VAL A 50 1.39 -18.91 0.51
C VAL A 50 0.15 -18.73 1.38
N GLU A 51 0.32 -18.18 2.57
CA GLU A 51 -0.75 -17.81 3.49
C GLU A 51 -0.85 -16.30 3.60
N LEU A 52 -1.98 -15.71 3.16
CA LEU A 52 -2.21 -14.28 3.16
C LEU A 52 -3.04 -13.86 4.38
N THR A 53 -2.59 -12.81 5.07
CA THR A 53 -3.38 -12.08 6.06
C THR A 53 -3.56 -10.65 5.61
N PHE A 54 -4.80 -10.27 5.30
CA PHE A 54 -5.12 -8.93 4.83
C PHE A 54 -5.27 -7.95 5.98
N THR A 55 -4.73 -6.74 5.80
CA THR A 55 -4.68 -5.71 6.83
C THR A 55 -4.40 -4.31 6.22
N ASN A 56 -4.24 -3.31 7.08
CA ASN A 56 -3.78 -1.95 6.74
C ASN A 56 -2.53 -1.60 7.58
N ASN A 57 -1.92 -0.42 7.36
CA ASN A 57 -0.69 -0.03 8.06
C ASN A 57 -0.83 -0.09 9.59
N GLU A 58 -1.89 0.49 10.13
CA GLU A 58 -2.08 0.59 11.58
C GLU A 58 -2.20 -0.80 12.22
N GLU A 59 -3.02 -1.66 11.64
CA GLU A 59 -3.22 -3.04 12.11
C GLU A 59 -1.98 -3.91 11.89
N MET A 60 -1.27 -3.74 10.75
CA MET A 60 -0.02 -4.44 10.46
C MET A 60 1.02 -4.14 11.53
N ILE A 61 1.25 -2.86 11.81
CA ILE A 61 2.18 -2.40 12.84
C ILE A 61 1.76 -2.91 14.22
N ALA A 62 0.46 -2.81 14.56
CA ALA A 62 -0.04 -3.30 15.86
C ALA A 62 0.17 -4.80 16.03
N LYS A 63 -0.10 -5.62 15.00
CA LYS A 63 0.14 -7.07 15.01
C LYS A 63 1.61 -7.41 15.19
N LEU A 64 2.50 -6.75 14.43
CA LEU A 64 3.94 -7.00 14.52
C LEU A 64 4.51 -6.53 15.86
N ARG A 65 4.03 -5.44 16.44
CA ARG A 65 4.41 -4.98 17.78
C ARG A 65 4.00 -5.99 18.85
N ALA A 66 2.73 -6.44 18.83
CA ALA A 66 2.21 -7.40 19.81
C ALA A 66 3.00 -8.71 19.81
N THR A 67 3.50 -9.15 18.66
CA THR A 67 4.26 -10.40 18.49
C THR A 67 5.78 -10.19 18.49
N ARG A 68 6.25 -8.94 18.60
CA ARG A 68 7.67 -8.58 18.43
C ARG A 68 8.25 -9.08 17.11
N GLY A 69 7.49 -8.93 16.03
CA GLY A 69 7.87 -9.34 14.68
C GLY A 69 7.78 -10.85 14.42
N ALA A 70 7.03 -11.60 15.20
CA ALA A 70 6.78 -13.02 14.95
C ALA A 70 5.44 -13.28 14.26
N GLY A 71 5.29 -14.47 13.67
CA GLY A 71 4.03 -14.96 13.10
C GLY A 71 3.88 -14.73 11.60
N PHE A 72 4.73 -13.89 11.00
CA PHE A 72 4.77 -13.63 9.57
C PHE A 72 6.20 -13.65 9.05
N ASP A 73 6.35 -13.91 7.76
CA ASP A 73 7.65 -13.97 7.07
C ASP A 73 7.89 -12.76 6.19
N LEU A 74 6.81 -12.11 5.75
CA LEU A 74 6.84 -10.89 4.94
C LEU A 74 5.72 -9.96 5.39
N ALA A 75 5.97 -8.65 5.33
CA ALA A 75 5.00 -7.59 5.57
C ALA A 75 5.10 -6.53 4.48
N GLN A 76 3.99 -5.83 4.18
CA GLN A 76 3.96 -4.82 3.13
C GLN A 76 3.48 -3.45 3.65
N PRO A 77 4.27 -2.79 4.53
CA PRO A 77 3.97 -1.45 5.02
C PRO A 77 4.33 -0.37 3.99
N SER A 78 3.71 0.80 4.13
CA SER A 78 4.16 2.00 3.42
C SER A 78 5.53 2.46 3.94
N GLN A 79 6.40 2.95 3.06
CA GLN A 79 7.79 3.30 3.39
C GLN A 79 7.92 4.32 4.53
N ASP A 80 7.00 5.28 4.58
CA ASP A 80 6.99 6.36 5.57
C ASP A 80 6.67 5.89 7.00
N ARG A 81 6.20 4.63 7.14
CA ARG A 81 5.78 4.01 8.39
C ARG A 81 6.83 3.06 8.99
N ILE A 82 7.99 2.87 8.34
CA ILE A 82 8.97 1.88 8.75
C ILE A 82 9.97 2.43 9.76
N SER A 83 10.64 3.54 9.46
CA SER A 83 11.81 3.98 10.22
C SER A 83 11.52 4.31 11.67
N SER A 84 10.43 5.05 11.97
CA SER A 84 10.05 5.38 13.35
C SER A 84 9.66 4.15 14.16
N VAL A 85 8.85 3.28 13.57
CA VAL A 85 8.38 2.04 14.19
C VAL A 85 9.56 1.08 14.42
N GLN A 86 10.49 0.99 13.50
CA GLN A 86 11.69 0.18 13.64
C GLN A 86 12.62 0.70 14.71
N ALA A 87 12.84 2.02 14.78
CA ALA A 87 13.68 2.63 15.81
C ALA A 87 13.15 2.33 17.22
N GLU A 88 11.83 2.37 17.40
CA GLU A 88 11.19 2.18 18.71
C GLU A 88 10.98 0.71 19.07
N TYR A 89 10.43 -0.09 18.14
CA TYR A 89 9.92 -1.45 18.45
C TYR A 89 10.77 -2.59 17.89
N LYS A 90 11.70 -2.32 16.96
CA LYS A 90 12.60 -3.32 16.35
C LYS A 90 11.85 -4.55 15.80
N ILE A 91 10.74 -4.30 15.07
CA ILE A 91 9.84 -5.33 14.56
C ILE A 91 10.21 -5.87 13.18
N TYR A 92 11.18 -5.27 12.51
CA TYR A 92 11.73 -5.72 11.23
C TYR A 92 13.19 -6.12 11.36
N GLN A 93 13.70 -6.92 10.45
CA GLN A 93 15.13 -7.18 10.28
C GLN A 93 15.69 -6.41 9.08
N PRO A 94 17.01 -6.09 9.08
CA PRO A 94 17.65 -5.41 7.95
C PRO A 94 17.48 -6.19 6.66
N MET A 95 17.29 -5.46 5.54
CA MET A 95 17.21 -6.07 4.22
C MET A 95 18.60 -6.41 3.68
N ASP A 96 18.80 -7.66 3.29
CA ASP A 96 19.98 -8.10 2.55
C ASP A 96 19.79 -7.85 1.05
N TYR A 97 20.28 -6.71 0.57
CA TYR A 97 20.14 -6.33 -0.85
C TYR A 97 20.96 -7.21 -1.82
N ASN A 98 21.86 -8.07 -1.34
CA ASN A 98 22.52 -9.06 -2.18
C ASN A 98 21.58 -10.20 -2.61
N LYS A 99 20.49 -10.41 -1.85
CA LYS A 99 19.43 -11.37 -2.17
C LYS A 99 18.34 -10.78 -3.08
N ILE A 100 18.40 -9.48 -3.39
CA ILE A 100 17.43 -8.75 -4.20
C ILE A 100 17.98 -8.54 -5.61
N LYS A 101 17.17 -8.83 -6.63
CA LYS A 101 17.48 -8.50 -8.04
C LYS A 101 17.27 -7.00 -8.30
N SER A 102 18.17 -6.19 -7.77
CA SER A 102 18.06 -4.72 -7.78
C SER A 102 18.04 -4.12 -9.18
N ASP A 103 18.59 -4.83 -10.17
CA ASP A 103 18.55 -4.45 -11.59
C ASP A 103 17.15 -4.46 -12.19
N GLN A 104 16.21 -5.19 -11.58
CA GLN A 104 14.80 -5.23 -11.97
C GLN A 104 13.96 -4.10 -11.33
N ILE A 105 14.54 -3.26 -10.47
CA ILE A 105 13.83 -2.21 -9.73
C ILE A 105 14.15 -0.84 -10.30
N ILE A 106 13.17 0.06 -10.33
CA ILE A 106 13.39 1.48 -10.66
C ILE A 106 14.41 2.06 -9.67
N THR A 107 15.59 2.41 -10.17
CA THR A 107 16.75 2.79 -9.33
C THR A 107 16.45 3.94 -8.37
N SER A 108 15.82 5.02 -8.85
CA SER A 108 15.46 6.16 -8.00
C SER A 108 14.50 5.78 -6.88
N MET A 109 13.59 4.84 -7.12
CA MET A 109 12.64 4.36 -6.13
C MET A 109 13.30 3.46 -5.09
N LEU A 110 14.22 2.57 -5.52
CA LEU A 110 15.00 1.75 -4.61
C LEU A 110 15.84 2.61 -3.67
N GLU A 111 16.53 3.64 -4.18
CA GLU A 111 17.35 4.54 -3.37
C GLU A 111 16.49 5.40 -2.42
N ALA A 112 15.31 5.87 -2.87
CA ALA A 112 14.39 6.59 -2.01
C ALA A 112 13.89 5.71 -0.84
N VAL A 113 13.49 4.46 -1.12
CA VAL A 113 13.02 3.53 -0.10
C VAL A 113 14.16 3.16 0.86
N LYS A 114 15.36 2.86 0.37
CA LYS A 114 16.52 2.63 1.24
C LYS A 114 16.75 3.80 2.21
N LYS A 115 16.71 5.03 1.70
CA LYS A 115 16.88 6.25 2.51
C LYS A 115 15.76 6.41 3.54
N ASN A 116 14.50 6.28 3.13
CA ASN A 116 13.33 6.57 3.97
C ASN A 116 13.06 5.48 5.01
N THR A 117 13.56 4.26 4.79
CA THR A 117 13.40 3.13 5.73
C THR A 117 14.66 2.87 6.55
N LYS A 118 15.66 3.79 6.50
CA LYS A 118 16.94 3.63 7.19
C LYS A 118 16.80 3.90 8.69
N VAL A 119 17.41 3.02 9.51
CA VAL A 119 17.61 3.20 10.95
C VAL A 119 19.04 2.77 11.29
N GLY A 120 19.84 3.68 11.80
CA GLY A 120 21.28 3.46 11.89
C GLY A 120 21.91 3.33 10.51
N GLU A 121 22.64 2.26 10.25
CA GLU A 121 23.24 1.98 8.93
C GLU A 121 22.36 1.08 8.06
N ASP A 122 21.34 0.45 8.63
CA ASP A 122 20.51 -0.56 7.96
C ASP A 122 19.26 0.06 7.35
N SER A 123 18.82 -0.47 6.21
CA SER A 123 17.55 -0.18 5.56
C SER A 123 16.62 -1.39 5.65
N TYR A 124 15.30 -1.13 5.80
CA TYR A 124 14.31 -2.15 6.19
C TYR A 124 13.20 -2.37 5.16
N GLY A 125 13.34 -1.83 3.95
CA GLY A 125 12.30 -1.95 2.91
C GLY A 125 12.84 -2.12 1.49
N VAL A 126 12.07 -2.80 0.65
CA VAL A 126 12.26 -2.87 -0.81
C VAL A 126 10.98 -2.37 -1.45
N PRO A 127 11.01 -1.43 -2.42
CA PRO A 127 9.80 -0.92 -3.04
C PRO A 127 9.05 -2.03 -3.80
N PHE A 128 7.73 -2.02 -3.68
CA PHE A 128 6.84 -2.94 -4.38
C PHE A 128 5.98 -2.22 -5.41
N CYS A 129 5.10 -1.35 -4.94
CA CYS A 129 4.17 -0.59 -5.76
C CYS A 129 4.02 0.83 -5.23
N TYR A 130 3.45 1.70 -6.03
CA TYR A 130 3.19 3.07 -5.67
C TYR A 130 1.91 3.57 -6.32
N GLY A 131 1.39 4.65 -5.79
CA GLY A 131 0.22 5.33 -6.31
C GLY A 131 -0.01 6.64 -5.60
N THR A 132 -1.18 7.21 -5.80
CA THR A 132 -1.56 8.47 -5.20
C THR A 132 -2.92 8.38 -4.52
N SER A 133 -3.11 9.24 -3.52
CA SER A 133 -4.43 9.56 -2.95
C SER A 133 -4.85 10.94 -3.46
N GLY A 134 -6.06 11.01 -3.96
CA GLY A 134 -6.64 12.22 -4.52
C GLY A 134 -8.16 12.15 -4.47
N LEU A 135 -8.83 12.64 -5.49
CA LEU A 135 -10.28 12.60 -5.55
C LEU A 135 -10.76 11.54 -6.55
N ILE A 136 -11.77 10.78 -6.17
CA ILE A 136 -12.61 10.00 -7.07
C ILE A 136 -13.90 10.81 -7.26
N VAL A 137 -14.17 11.22 -8.49
CA VAL A 137 -15.23 12.18 -8.80
C VAL A 137 -16.13 11.66 -9.90
N ASN A 138 -17.44 11.78 -9.69
CA ASN A 138 -18.35 11.75 -10.83
C ASN A 138 -18.29 13.12 -11.51
N THR A 139 -17.54 13.22 -12.61
CA THR A 139 -17.18 14.46 -13.28
C THR A 139 -18.38 15.17 -13.92
N LYS A 140 -19.47 14.45 -14.14
CA LYS A 140 -20.74 15.00 -14.63
C LYS A 140 -21.55 15.65 -13.52
N LEU A 141 -21.54 15.06 -12.31
CA LEU A 141 -22.28 15.57 -11.15
C LEU A 141 -21.48 16.62 -10.36
N ALA A 142 -20.15 16.55 -10.38
CA ALA A 142 -19.26 17.42 -9.64
C ALA A 142 -18.07 17.91 -10.50
N PRO A 143 -18.29 18.58 -11.64
CA PRO A 143 -17.22 18.96 -12.58
C PRO A 143 -16.21 19.93 -11.99
N GLU A 144 -16.57 20.67 -10.94
CA GLU A 144 -15.71 21.66 -10.27
C GLU A 144 -14.92 21.08 -9.08
N ALA A 145 -15.15 19.80 -8.71
CA ALA A 145 -14.40 19.14 -7.66
C ALA A 145 -12.98 18.79 -8.15
N LYS A 146 -12.06 19.76 -8.05
CA LYS A 146 -10.68 19.67 -8.56
C LYS A 146 -9.62 19.77 -7.48
N ASP A 147 -10.01 19.85 -6.20
CA ASP A 147 -9.08 19.90 -5.06
C ASP A 147 -9.72 19.31 -3.81
N TYR A 148 -8.92 18.95 -2.80
CA TYR A 148 -9.40 18.40 -1.55
C TYR A 148 -10.40 19.31 -0.82
N SER A 149 -10.39 20.62 -1.06
CA SER A 149 -11.38 21.56 -0.55
C SER A 149 -12.83 21.16 -0.91
N ALA A 150 -13.03 20.44 -2.03
CA ALA A 150 -14.35 19.90 -2.40
C ALA A 150 -14.93 18.93 -1.37
N LEU A 151 -14.09 18.32 -0.53
CA LEU A 151 -14.51 17.43 0.57
C LEU A 151 -15.18 18.20 1.73
N LEU A 152 -15.07 19.53 1.74
CA LEU A 152 -15.65 20.43 2.77
C LEU A 152 -16.72 21.34 2.19
N ASP A 153 -17.05 21.22 0.89
CA ASP A 153 -17.94 22.13 0.18
C ASP A 153 -19.41 21.70 0.34
N GLU A 154 -20.23 22.59 0.93
CA GLU A 154 -21.67 22.40 1.11
C GLU A 154 -22.40 22.10 -0.21
N LYS A 155 -21.89 22.55 -1.35
CA LYS A 155 -22.42 22.27 -2.69
C LYS A 155 -22.60 20.76 -2.93
N TYR A 156 -21.75 19.93 -2.33
CA TYR A 156 -21.79 18.48 -2.47
C TYR A 156 -22.40 17.76 -1.25
N SER A 157 -23.14 18.49 -0.41
CA SER A 157 -23.76 17.96 0.82
C SER A 157 -24.52 16.67 0.58
N GLY A 158 -24.31 15.69 1.45
CA GLY A 158 -24.87 14.35 1.35
C GLY A 158 -24.28 13.45 0.26
N ARG A 159 -23.26 13.91 -0.47
CA ARG A 159 -22.59 13.17 -1.56
C ARG A 159 -21.06 13.10 -1.43
N ILE A 160 -20.53 13.44 -0.25
CA ILE A 160 -19.10 13.44 0.06
C ILE A 160 -18.74 12.20 0.87
N SER A 161 -17.58 11.57 0.57
CA SER A 161 -17.03 10.52 1.39
C SER A 161 -15.50 10.59 1.47
N TYR A 162 -14.94 10.33 2.65
CA TYR A 162 -13.51 10.22 2.87
C TYR A 162 -13.19 9.35 4.09
N ARG A 163 -11.93 9.00 4.30
CA ARG A 163 -11.48 8.31 5.52
C ARG A 163 -11.18 9.31 6.62
N LEU A 164 -11.60 9.03 7.85
CA LEU A 164 -11.07 9.71 9.03
C LEU A 164 -9.69 9.13 9.37
N LYS A 165 -8.72 9.46 8.55
CA LYS A 165 -7.33 9.00 8.62
C LYS A 165 -6.38 10.12 8.19
N ARG A 166 -5.10 9.95 8.53
CA ARG A 166 -3.99 10.87 8.20
C ARG A 166 -4.05 11.45 6.78
N PRO A 167 -4.28 10.68 5.69
CA PRO A 167 -4.31 11.26 4.34
C PRO A 167 -5.30 12.40 4.19
N THR A 168 -6.47 12.34 4.83
CA THR A 168 -7.47 13.41 4.74
C THR A 168 -6.99 14.70 5.43
N LEU A 169 -6.39 14.61 6.61
CA LEU A 169 -5.79 15.78 7.28
C LEU A 169 -4.71 16.42 6.40
N ILE A 170 -3.81 15.64 5.86
CA ILE A 170 -2.69 16.09 5.02
C ILE A 170 -3.20 16.74 3.73
N GLY A 171 -4.12 16.10 3.02
CA GLY A 171 -4.70 16.64 1.78
C GLY A 171 -5.42 17.97 2.00
N LEU A 172 -6.20 18.08 3.08
CA LEU A 172 -6.90 19.32 3.43
C LEU A 172 -5.94 20.44 3.88
N ALA A 173 -4.81 20.10 4.52
CA ALA A 173 -3.77 21.07 4.84
C ALA A 173 -3.15 21.64 3.57
N PHE A 174 -2.77 20.81 2.59
CA PHE A 174 -2.29 21.27 1.29
C PHE A 174 -3.33 22.12 0.55
N ALA A 175 -4.60 21.73 0.56
CA ALA A 175 -5.68 22.52 -0.04
C ALA A 175 -5.93 23.86 0.66
N SER A 176 -5.46 24.01 1.90
CA SER A 176 -5.48 25.29 2.63
C SER A 176 -4.26 26.18 2.34
N GLY A 177 -3.35 25.74 1.47
CA GLY A 177 -2.13 26.46 1.09
C GLY A 177 -0.93 26.23 2.02
N ASP A 178 -1.03 25.31 2.95
CA ASP A 178 0.05 24.95 3.88
C ASP A 178 0.78 23.67 3.43
N ASP A 179 2.07 23.60 3.74
CA ASP A 179 2.85 22.37 3.61
C ASP A 179 3.00 21.69 4.98
N PRO A 180 2.20 20.65 5.27
CA PRO A 180 2.28 19.94 6.54
C PRO A 180 3.60 19.17 6.69
N PHE A 181 4.21 18.71 5.61
CA PHE A 181 5.46 17.96 5.65
C PHE A 181 6.64 18.82 6.10
N ALA A 182 6.65 20.09 5.67
CA ALA A 182 7.65 21.05 6.11
C ALA A 182 7.58 21.36 7.62
N LYS A 183 6.44 21.07 8.27
CA LYS A 183 6.21 21.31 9.72
C LYS A 183 6.51 20.10 10.60
N TYR A 184 6.94 18.95 10.06
CA TYR A 184 7.23 17.75 10.87
C TYR A 184 8.34 17.95 11.91
N SER A 185 9.26 18.90 11.68
CA SER A 185 10.30 19.26 12.63
C SER A 185 9.86 20.26 13.72
N ASP A 186 8.64 20.80 13.60
CA ASP A 186 8.03 21.72 14.59
C ASP A 186 6.64 21.20 15.00
N PRO A 187 6.57 20.32 16.02
CA PRO A 187 5.30 19.74 16.49
C PRO A 187 4.25 20.77 16.89
N THR A 188 4.67 21.94 17.38
CA THR A 188 3.76 23.03 17.78
C THR A 188 3.09 23.66 16.58
N ALA A 189 3.87 24.03 15.56
CA ALA A 189 3.34 24.58 14.30
C ALA A 189 2.52 23.54 13.55
N TYR A 190 2.94 22.27 13.56
CA TYR A 190 2.17 21.18 12.98
C TYR A 190 0.82 21.00 13.65
N LYS A 191 0.79 20.99 15.00
CA LYS A 191 -0.46 20.87 15.76
C LYS A 191 -1.43 22.00 15.46
N ALA A 192 -0.95 23.24 15.45
CA ALA A 192 -1.79 24.41 15.15
C ALA A 192 -2.43 24.31 13.75
N LEU A 193 -1.65 23.85 12.75
CA LEU A 193 -2.18 23.61 11.40
C LEU A 193 -3.26 22.52 11.41
N MET A 194 -3.00 21.39 12.06
CA MET A 194 -3.95 20.26 12.08
C MET A 194 -5.20 20.57 12.89
N ASP A 195 -5.10 21.35 13.96
CA ASP A 195 -6.27 21.86 14.70
C ASP A 195 -7.18 22.71 13.79
N SER A 196 -6.59 23.63 13.00
CA SER A 196 -7.33 24.43 12.03
C SER A 196 -8.01 23.59 10.94
N VAL A 197 -7.35 22.53 10.46
CA VAL A 197 -7.95 21.57 9.53
C VAL A 197 -9.10 20.83 10.19
N ALA A 198 -8.93 20.39 11.43
CA ALA A 198 -9.95 19.68 12.18
C ALA A 198 -11.21 20.54 12.40
N GLU A 199 -11.06 21.83 12.72
CA GLU A 199 -12.18 22.77 12.84
C GLU A 199 -13.00 22.83 11.55
N LYS A 200 -12.34 22.94 10.40
CA LYS A 200 -13.00 22.92 9.08
C LYS A 200 -13.71 21.57 8.83
N MET A 201 -13.08 20.45 9.17
CA MET A 201 -13.68 19.13 9.02
C MET A 201 -14.93 18.98 9.92
N ILE A 202 -14.88 19.49 11.15
CA ILE A 202 -16.03 19.48 12.09
C ILE A 202 -17.18 20.32 11.54
N ALA A 203 -16.88 21.53 11.04
CA ALA A 203 -17.88 22.39 10.44
C ALA A 203 -18.56 21.77 9.21
N ALA A 204 -17.79 21.04 8.38
CA ALA A 204 -18.30 20.38 7.19
C ALA A 204 -18.89 18.98 7.45
N LYS A 205 -18.88 18.49 8.69
CA LYS A 205 -19.39 17.16 9.03
C LYS A 205 -20.83 16.90 8.55
N PRO A 206 -21.78 17.87 8.61
CA PRO A 206 -23.11 17.69 8.08
C PRO A 206 -23.19 17.41 6.57
N TYR A 207 -22.15 17.74 5.82
CA TYR A 207 -22.09 17.53 4.37
C TYR A 207 -21.65 16.12 4.00
N VAL A 208 -21.02 15.40 4.92
CA VAL A 208 -20.43 14.09 4.67
C VAL A 208 -21.48 13.01 4.70
N LYS A 209 -21.60 12.24 3.60
CA LYS A 209 -22.50 11.09 3.52
C LYS A 209 -22.01 9.95 4.40
N ASN A 210 -20.71 9.65 4.36
CA ASN A 210 -20.13 8.52 5.05
C ASN A 210 -18.60 8.71 5.22
N TYR A 211 -18.05 8.12 6.27
CA TYR A 211 -16.62 7.92 6.46
C TYR A 211 -16.30 6.46 6.14
N TRP A 212 -15.69 6.23 4.99
CA TRP A 212 -15.37 4.89 4.56
C TRP A 212 -14.13 4.32 5.29
N SER A 213 -14.11 3.01 5.48
CA SER A 213 -12.98 2.27 6.07
C SER A 213 -12.46 1.16 5.15
N ASN A 214 -13.26 0.75 4.16
CA ASN A 214 -12.98 -0.30 3.20
C ASN A 214 -13.08 0.27 1.79
N GLY A 215 -12.06 0.03 0.94
CA GLY A 215 -12.01 0.55 -0.42
C GLY A 215 -13.13 0.05 -1.32
N ASP A 216 -13.49 -1.24 -1.24
CA ASP A 216 -14.58 -1.79 -2.05
C ASP A 216 -15.92 -1.13 -1.72
N ALA A 217 -16.17 -0.85 -0.43
CA ALA A 217 -17.37 -0.15 -0.01
C ALA A 217 -17.40 1.30 -0.53
N LEU A 218 -16.25 1.98 -0.58
CA LEU A 218 -16.16 3.29 -1.22
C LEU A 218 -16.53 3.21 -2.70
N LEU A 219 -15.91 2.27 -3.44
CA LEU A 219 -16.17 2.14 -4.88
C LEU A 219 -17.65 1.84 -5.16
N GLU A 220 -18.30 1.05 -4.31
CA GLU A 220 -19.74 0.77 -4.45
C GLU A 220 -20.59 2.02 -4.26
N MET A 221 -20.31 2.85 -3.24
CA MET A 221 -21.03 4.11 -3.03
C MET A 221 -20.85 5.09 -4.20
N VAL A 222 -19.68 5.13 -4.82
CA VAL A 222 -19.43 5.97 -6.00
C VAL A 222 -20.12 5.37 -7.22
N ARG A 223 -20.05 4.06 -7.43
CA ARG A 223 -20.70 3.33 -8.52
C ARG A 223 -22.22 3.50 -8.51
N SER A 224 -22.83 3.39 -7.35
CA SER A 224 -24.29 3.57 -7.16
C SER A 224 -24.75 5.02 -7.29
N GLY A 225 -23.83 5.99 -7.30
CA GLY A 225 -24.14 7.43 -7.32
C GLY A 225 -24.56 8.02 -5.96
N GLU A 226 -24.45 7.25 -4.87
CA GLU A 226 -24.65 7.80 -3.52
C GLU A 226 -23.59 8.85 -3.17
N VAL A 227 -22.37 8.67 -3.67
CA VAL A 227 -21.24 9.57 -3.49
C VAL A 227 -20.79 10.06 -4.85
N SER A 228 -20.59 11.37 -4.99
CA SER A 228 -20.09 11.99 -6.22
C SER A 228 -18.71 12.63 -6.06
N VAL A 229 -18.27 12.87 -4.83
CA VAL A 229 -16.95 13.39 -4.49
C VAL A 229 -16.38 12.56 -3.33
N ALA A 230 -15.29 11.87 -3.56
CA ALA A 230 -14.64 11.10 -2.52
C ALA A 230 -13.13 11.30 -2.52
N MET A 231 -12.51 11.24 -1.35
CA MET A 231 -11.07 11.02 -1.29
C MET A 231 -10.80 9.52 -1.38
N GLY A 232 -9.99 9.12 -2.35
CA GLY A 232 -9.65 7.72 -2.59
C GLY A 232 -8.30 7.56 -3.28
N TRP A 233 -7.99 6.35 -3.69
CA TRP A 233 -6.78 6.04 -4.43
C TRP A 233 -7.03 6.10 -5.94
N ASP A 234 -5.98 6.42 -6.69
CA ASP A 234 -5.97 6.50 -8.15
C ASP A 234 -6.51 5.23 -8.82
N ASN A 235 -6.05 4.05 -8.39
CA ASN A 235 -6.51 2.78 -8.93
C ASN A 235 -8.04 2.59 -8.80
N GLY A 236 -8.63 3.06 -7.71
CA GLY A 236 -10.08 2.97 -7.49
C GLY A 236 -10.86 3.83 -8.48
N GLY A 237 -10.40 5.06 -8.71
CA GLY A 237 -10.98 5.94 -9.72
C GLY A 237 -10.85 5.36 -11.13
N TRP A 238 -9.71 4.76 -11.47
CA TRP A 238 -9.46 4.14 -12.76
C TRP A 238 -10.28 2.86 -12.99
N LYS A 239 -10.45 2.02 -11.96
CA LYS A 239 -11.36 0.87 -12.02
C LYS A 239 -12.79 1.31 -12.34
N LEU A 240 -13.28 2.35 -11.66
CA LEU A 240 -14.63 2.88 -11.91
C LEU A 240 -14.76 3.57 -13.26
N HIS A 241 -13.69 4.24 -13.74
CA HIS A 241 -13.69 4.83 -15.08
C HIS A 241 -13.88 3.79 -16.18
N GLY A 242 -13.26 2.62 -16.06
CA GLY A 242 -13.46 1.51 -17.00
C GLY A 242 -14.88 0.99 -17.02
N GLU A 243 -15.64 1.14 -15.93
CA GLU A 243 -17.06 0.77 -15.85
C GLU A 243 -18.00 1.91 -16.29
N ASN A 244 -17.65 3.16 -15.95
CA ASN A 244 -18.42 4.38 -16.20
C ASN A 244 -17.49 5.57 -16.48
N PRO A 245 -17.40 6.05 -17.73
CA PRO A 245 -16.53 7.18 -18.11
C PRO A 245 -16.85 8.52 -17.41
N ASP A 246 -18.04 8.66 -16.82
CA ASP A 246 -18.41 9.83 -16.03
C ASP A 246 -17.70 9.86 -14.66
N ILE A 247 -17.06 8.76 -14.23
CA ILE A 247 -16.31 8.67 -12.98
C ILE A 247 -14.83 8.58 -13.32
N ASP A 248 -13.99 9.36 -12.62
CA ASP A 248 -12.54 9.24 -12.79
C ASP A 248 -11.78 9.64 -11.51
N PHE A 249 -10.49 9.31 -11.49
CA PHE A 249 -9.56 9.89 -10.56
C PHE A 249 -9.16 11.29 -11.02
N VAL A 250 -9.22 12.24 -10.12
CA VAL A 250 -8.82 13.65 -10.35
C VAL A 250 -7.65 13.96 -9.43
N ALA A 251 -6.50 14.26 -10.01
CA ALA A 251 -5.35 14.78 -9.27
C ALA A 251 -5.71 16.14 -8.67
N PRO A 252 -5.66 16.31 -7.33
CA PRO A 252 -5.98 17.59 -6.71
C PRO A 252 -5.00 18.68 -7.09
N LYS A 253 -5.49 19.92 -7.30
CA LYS A 253 -4.65 21.07 -7.66
C LYS A 253 -3.55 21.37 -6.64
N SER A 254 -3.82 21.13 -5.36
CA SER A 254 -2.86 21.26 -4.27
C SER A 254 -1.80 20.13 -4.23
N GLY A 255 -1.94 19.11 -5.07
CA GLY A 255 -1.05 17.97 -5.25
C GLY A 255 -1.65 16.67 -4.71
N ALA A 256 -1.60 15.62 -5.54
CA ALA A 256 -1.95 14.29 -5.11
C ALA A 256 -0.94 13.77 -4.07
N LEU A 257 -1.40 13.01 -3.08
CA LEU A 257 -0.53 12.48 -2.02
C LEU A 257 0.09 11.16 -2.50
N GLY A 258 1.39 11.18 -2.80
CA GLY A 258 2.14 10.03 -3.29
C GLY A 258 2.58 9.10 -2.17
N TRP A 259 2.37 7.81 -2.33
CA TRP A 259 2.80 6.77 -1.40
C TRP A 259 3.57 5.66 -2.14
N ILE A 260 4.48 5.01 -1.43
CA ILE A 260 5.21 3.83 -1.90
C ILE A 260 5.04 2.74 -0.84
N ASP A 261 4.46 1.62 -1.24
CA ASP A 261 4.38 0.44 -0.39
C ASP A 261 5.56 -0.50 -0.67
N THR A 262 5.98 -1.17 0.37
CA THR A 262 7.26 -1.88 0.38
C THR A 262 7.06 -3.33 0.75
N PHE A 263 8.09 -4.12 0.54
CA PHE A 263 8.33 -5.37 1.23
C PHE A 263 9.26 -5.12 2.42
N ALA A 264 8.90 -5.62 3.58
CA ALA A 264 9.71 -5.61 4.78
C ALA A 264 9.67 -6.99 5.45
N ILE A 265 10.80 -7.48 5.97
CA ILE A 265 10.87 -8.79 6.61
C ILE A 265 10.72 -8.61 8.12
N PRO A 266 9.71 -9.22 8.77
CA PRO A 266 9.53 -9.16 10.22
C PRO A 266 10.74 -9.71 10.99
N ALA A 267 11.01 -9.16 12.17
CA ALA A 267 12.23 -9.45 12.96
C ALA A 267 12.40 -10.93 13.33
N LYS A 268 11.29 -11.67 13.45
CA LYS A 268 11.30 -13.11 13.81
C LYS A 268 10.67 -13.98 12.72
N ALA A 269 10.80 -13.55 11.46
CA ALA A 269 10.40 -14.34 10.31
C ALA A 269 11.14 -15.69 10.32
N LYS A 270 10.43 -16.78 10.04
CA LYS A 270 10.99 -18.14 10.01
C LYS A 270 11.42 -18.53 8.61
N ASN A 271 10.69 -18.10 7.59
CA ASN A 271 10.91 -18.42 6.19
C ASN A 271 11.48 -17.20 5.43
N VAL A 272 12.65 -16.72 5.87
CA VAL A 272 13.31 -15.54 5.30
C VAL A 272 13.69 -15.75 3.82
N ASP A 273 14.17 -16.94 3.47
CA ASP A 273 14.53 -17.26 2.07
C ASP A 273 13.29 -17.28 1.18
N GLY A 274 12.17 -17.81 1.66
CA GLY A 274 10.88 -17.73 0.97
C GLY A 274 10.40 -16.28 0.78
N ALA A 275 10.64 -15.41 1.75
CA ALA A 275 10.31 -13.98 1.63
C ALA A 275 11.12 -13.32 0.50
N TYR A 276 12.44 -13.56 0.39
CA TYR A 276 13.25 -13.06 -0.71
C TYR A 276 12.85 -13.65 -2.07
N GLN A 277 12.46 -14.93 -2.10
CA GLN A 277 11.94 -15.55 -3.33
C GLN A 277 10.65 -14.86 -3.79
N TRP A 278 9.71 -14.56 -2.87
CA TRP A 278 8.48 -13.84 -3.19
C TRP A 278 8.77 -12.41 -3.66
N ILE A 279 9.64 -11.66 -2.99
CA ILE A 279 10.04 -10.31 -3.40
C ILE A 279 10.56 -10.31 -4.85
N ASN A 280 11.54 -11.18 -5.14
CA ASN A 280 12.10 -11.26 -6.47
C ASN A 280 11.10 -11.78 -7.53
N PHE A 281 10.16 -12.65 -7.12
CA PHE A 281 9.09 -13.15 -7.98
C PHE A 281 8.12 -12.04 -8.35
N MET A 282 7.65 -11.26 -7.37
CA MET A 282 6.69 -10.17 -7.61
C MET A 282 7.28 -9.02 -8.41
N LEU A 283 8.60 -8.81 -8.33
CA LEU A 283 9.31 -7.76 -9.06
C LEU A 283 9.79 -8.18 -10.45
N ARG A 284 9.58 -9.43 -10.89
CA ARG A 284 9.78 -9.79 -12.30
C ARG A 284 8.86 -8.95 -13.17
N PRO A 285 9.34 -8.37 -14.28
CA PRO A 285 8.54 -7.46 -15.11
C PRO A 285 7.17 -8.01 -15.51
N GLU A 286 7.11 -9.27 -15.92
CA GLU A 286 5.86 -9.92 -16.32
C GLU A 286 4.89 -10.13 -15.16
N ASN A 287 5.38 -10.47 -13.95
CA ASN A 287 4.53 -10.65 -12.77
C ASN A 287 4.06 -9.31 -12.19
N ALA A 288 4.95 -8.33 -12.18
CA ALA A 288 4.62 -6.97 -11.80
C ALA A 288 3.57 -6.35 -12.72
N ALA A 289 3.60 -6.67 -14.01
CA ALA A 289 2.56 -6.25 -14.94
C ALA A 289 1.22 -6.96 -14.69
N VAL A 290 1.20 -8.25 -14.35
CA VAL A 290 -0.04 -8.94 -13.92
C VAL A 290 -0.67 -8.23 -12.73
N PHE A 291 0.14 -7.89 -11.70
CA PHE A 291 -0.33 -7.10 -10.56
C PHE A 291 -0.93 -5.76 -11.00
N SER A 292 -0.19 -5.00 -11.83
CA SER A 292 -0.65 -3.66 -12.27
C SER A 292 -1.88 -3.74 -13.18
N ASN A 293 -1.96 -4.72 -14.07
CA ASN A 293 -3.13 -4.90 -14.94
C ASN A 293 -4.40 -5.27 -14.15
N THR A 294 -4.24 -6.05 -13.06
CA THR A 294 -5.35 -6.46 -12.19
C THR A 294 -5.76 -5.35 -11.23
N GLU A 295 -4.79 -4.78 -10.52
CA GLU A 295 -5.06 -3.84 -9.42
C GLU A 295 -5.01 -2.37 -9.82
N LYS A 296 -4.51 -2.07 -11.04
CA LYS A 296 -4.36 -0.73 -11.61
C LYS A 296 -3.35 0.16 -10.84
N TYR A 297 -2.56 -0.39 -9.93
CA TYR A 297 -1.46 0.34 -9.30
C TYR A 297 -0.20 0.31 -10.13
N ALA A 298 0.62 1.34 -10.02
CA ALA A 298 1.96 1.33 -10.59
C ALA A 298 2.90 0.44 -9.77
N THR A 299 3.84 -0.22 -10.44
CA THR A 299 4.81 -1.12 -9.82
C THR A 299 6.21 -0.52 -9.80
N ALA A 300 7.01 -0.91 -8.79
CA ALA A 300 8.42 -0.55 -8.71
C ALA A 300 9.31 -1.36 -9.69
N SER A 301 8.76 -2.31 -10.43
CA SER A 301 9.50 -3.08 -11.43
C SER A 301 9.81 -2.23 -12.66
N LYS A 302 11.11 -2.15 -13.02
CA LYS A 302 11.64 -1.23 -14.03
C LYS A 302 11.07 -1.47 -15.43
N ASP A 303 10.93 -2.70 -15.84
CA ASP A 303 10.59 -3.06 -17.22
C ASP A 303 9.17 -3.61 -17.38
N ALA A 304 8.32 -3.48 -16.33
CA ALA A 304 6.94 -3.95 -16.38
C ALA A 304 6.09 -3.24 -17.43
N GLY A 305 6.44 -1.99 -17.79
CA GLY A 305 5.70 -1.17 -18.75
C GLY A 305 5.44 -1.82 -20.10
N GLN A 306 6.34 -2.71 -20.57
CA GLN A 306 6.18 -3.42 -21.84
C GLN A 306 5.09 -4.51 -21.82
N TYR A 307 4.66 -4.95 -20.64
CA TYR A 307 3.62 -5.98 -20.44
C TYR A 307 2.30 -5.40 -19.93
N LEU A 308 2.22 -4.06 -19.74
CA LEU A 308 0.99 -3.42 -19.28
C LEU A 308 -0.05 -3.36 -20.40
N ASP A 309 -1.30 -3.53 -20.03
CA ASP A 309 -2.45 -3.27 -20.91
C ASP A 309 -2.50 -1.78 -21.31
N ALA A 310 -3.03 -1.48 -22.49
CA ALA A 310 -3.13 -0.11 -22.99
C ALA A 310 -3.90 0.79 -22.01
N GLU A 311 -5.02 0.30 -21.48
CA GLU A 311 -5.85 1.00 -20.49
C GLU A 311 -5.04 1.43 -19.26
N VAL A 312 -4.18 0.54 -18.73
CA VAL A 312 -3.37 0.83 -17.53
C VAL A 312 -2.33 1.90 -17.84
N ARG A 313 -1.70 1.84 -19.02
CA ARG A 313 -0.77 2.90 -19.46
C ARG A 313 -1.46 4.24 -19.63
N ASP A 314 -2.70 4.25 -20.16
CA ASP A 314 -3.44 5.47 -20.45
C ASP A 314 -4.01 6.14 -19.20
N ASN A 315 -4.24 5.40 -18.13
CA ASN A 315 -4.79 5.91 -16.86
C ASN A 315 -3.97 7.10 -16.30
N ILE A 316 -2.66 6.99 -16.28
CA ILE A 316 -1.78 8.05 -15.76
C ILE A 316 -1.90 9.30 -16.65
N SER A 317 -1.77 9.15 -17.97
CA SER A 317 -1.82 10.28 -18.90
C SER A 317 -3.18 10.99 -18.93
N ARG A 318 -4.26 10.28 -18.60
CA ARG A 318 -5.60 10.84 -18.50
C ARG A 318 -5.78 11.66 -17.20
N SER A 319 -5.25 11.17 -16.09
CA SER A 319 -5.49 11.74 -14.76
C SER A 319 -4.47 12.81 -14.35
N PHE A 320 -3.28 12.81 -14.96
CA PHE A 320 -2.18 13.69 -14.59
C PHE A 320 -1.59 14.39 -15.80
N THR A 321 -1.50 15.71 -15.72
CA THR A 321 -0.58 16.49 -16.57
C THR A 321 0.85 16.35 -16.06
N ALA A 322 1.84 16.79 -16.85
CA ALA A 322 3.23 16.83 -16.37
C ALA A 322 3.37 17.67 -15.09
N ALA A 323 2.66 18.80 -15.00
CA ALA A 323 2.67 19.63 -13.80
C ALA A 323 2.04 18.94 -12.58
N ASP A 324 1.00 18.12 -12.77
CA ASP A 324 0.41 17.36 -11.68
C ASP A 324 1.38 16.29 -11.16
N ILE A 325 2.14 15.65 -12.06
CA ILE A 325 3.18 14.67 -11.68
C ILE A 325 4.29 15.35 -10.86
N ASP A 326 4.78 16.50 -11.31
CA ASP A 326 5.80 17.28 -10.59
C ASP A 326 5.29 17.78 -9.24
N ASN A 327 3.98 17.97 -9.09
CA ASN A 327 3.33 18.44 -7.87
C ASN A 327 2.92 17.31 -6.91
N ILE A 328 3.22 16.04 -7.18
CA ILE A 328 2.92 14.95 -6.26
C ILE A 328 3.62 15.18 -4.91
N LYS A 329 2.86 15.13 -3.84
CA LYS A 329 3.33 15.29 -2.47
C LYS A 329 3.68 13.92 -1.88
N TRP A 330 4.91 13.48 -2.07
CA TRP A 330 5.38 12.19 -1.56
C TRP A 330 5.48 12.21 -0.04
N TYR A 331 4.90 11.20 0.63
CA TYR A 331 4.98 11.08 2.08
C TYR A 331 6.42 10.89 2.54
N PRO A 332 6.97 11.81 3.36
CA PRO A 332 8.22 11.59 4.05
C PRO A 332 8.02 10.66 5.25
N PRO A 333 9.10 10.10 5.81
CA PRO A 333 9.05 9.39 7.07
C PRO A 333 8.40 10.24 8.17
N VAL A 334 7.50 9.64 8.94
CA VAL A 334 6.77 10.32 10.01
C VAL A 334 7.21 9.82 11.37
N GLY A 335 7.42 10.74 12.32
CA GLY A 335 7.76 10.41 13.70
C GLY A 335 6.53 10.00 14.52
N ALA A 336 6.74 9.16 15.53
CA ALA A 336 5.67 8.66 16.40
C ALA A 336 4.87 9.78 17.09
N GLU A 337 5.52 10.89 17.45
CA GLU A 337 4.86 12.06 18.06
C GLU A 337 3.82 12.68 17.12
N ILE A 338 4.18 12.86 15.85
CA ILE A 338 3.29 13.39 14.81
C ILE A 338 2.10 12.43 14.60
N GLU A 339 2.36 11.11 14.48
CA GLU A 339 1.30 10.12 14.32
C GLU A 339 0.33 10.09 15.50
N GLN A 340 0.83 10.18 16.73
CA GLN A 340 -0.01 10.23 17.93
C GLN A 340 -0.87 11.50 17.96
N MET A 341 -0.30 12.62 17.53
CA MET A 341 -1.01 13.90 17.44
C MET A 341 -2.13 13.82 16.41
N GLU A 342 -1.84 13.32 15.21
CA GLU A 342 -2.84 13.09 14.15
C GLU A 342 -3.98 12.18 14.64
N GLY A 343 -3.64 11.10 15.35
CA GLY A 343 -4.62 10.19 15.93
C GLY A 343 -5.59 10.90 16.89
N LYS A 344 -5.05 11.71 17.82
CA LYS A 344 -5.88 12.49 18.78
C LYS A 344 -6.78 13.51 18.08
N ILE A 345 -6.27 14.16 17.04
CA ILE A 345 -7.04 15.13 16.24
C ILE A 345 -8.17 14.43 15.49
N LEU A 346 -7.91 13.28 14.88
CA LEU A 346 -8.94 12.49 14.19
C LEU A 346 -10.01 11.97 15.16
N ASP A 347 -9.62 11.56 16.37
CA ASP A 347 -10.57 11.17 17.42
C ASP A 347 -11.45 12.35 17.86
N MET A 348 -10.88 13.55 17.96
CA MET A 348 -11.65 14.78 18.24
C MET A 348 -12.66 15.08 17.11
N VAL A 349 -12.24 15.01 15.85
CA VAL A 349 -13.16 15.18 14.70
C VAL A 349 -14.26 14.13 14.72
N LYS A 350 -13.94 12.89 15.04
CA LYS A 350 -14.92 11.80 15.14
C LYS A 350 -15.93 12.03 16.25
N ALA A 351 -15.48 12.49 17.42
CA ALA A 351 -16.30 12.69 18.60
C ALA A 351 -17.17 13.98 18.57
N ALA A 352 -16.81 14.97 17.74
CA ALA A 352 -17.59 16.19 17.59
C ALA A 352 -19.00 15.88 17.09
N ASN A 353 -20.02 16.58 17.64
CA ASN A 353 -21.45 16.41 17.30
C ASN A 353 -21.83 17.22 16.05
#